data_2c0d1e5f41697cbfc151b8c122eaff04
#
_entry.id   2c0d1e5f41697cbfc151b8c122eaff04
#
_cell.length_a   1.000
_cell.length_b   1.000
_cell.length_c   1.000
_cell.angle_alpha   90.00
_cell.angle_beta   90.00
_cell.angle_gamma   90.00
#
_symmetry.space_group_name_H-M   'P 1'
#
loop_
_entity.id
_entity.type
_entity.pdbx_description
1 polymer ?
#
loop_
_entity_poly.entity_id
_entity_poly.type
_entity_poly.pdbx_seq_one_letter_code
_entity_poly.pdbx_strand_id
1 'polypeptide(L)'
;TMGIISATKKSELGVLEQEGSYENFIQTDAAINRGNSGGPLLDARGRLIGINTAIISQTGASMGIGLAIPVNMVKKVLTDIVERGGIRRGFLGVELASSNDGSGAIVKKIVPDSAADVAGFEPNDRIIKVDSQKVDSINQSRWAISQTAPGTKIPIEVIRSGKKLTLFVTLDLMGSKNRISIPGVSLEPLTQENRLKFQIPSTTKGVVVINSTGKAETFKEGVVIVEINGFQVNSIQEVEEQIKSGINRFYVWYRNKYRFLAYRVP
;
A
#
# COMPACT_ATOMS: atom_id res chain seq x y z
N THR A 1 2.84 12.91 -29.67
CA THR A 1 4.28 12.67 -29.84
C THR A 1 4.53 11.20 -30.16
N MET A 2 5.65 10.88 -30.75
CA MET A 2 6.06 9.54 -31.12
C MET A 2 7.52 9.34 -30.71
N GLY A 3 7.89 8.14 -30.32
CA GLY A 3 9.25 7.76 -29.92
C GLY A 3 9.34 6.25 -29.73
N ILE A 4 10.38 5.79 -29.04
CA ILE A 4 10.59 4.38 -28.73
C ILE A 4 10.63 4.14 -27.21
N ILE A 5 10.50 2.88 -26.82
CA ILE A 5 10.78 2.48 -25.44
C ILE A 5 12.27 2.36 -25.26
N SER A 6 12.84 3.26 -24.45
CA SER A 6 14.27 3.32 -24.18
C SER A 6 14.70 2.35 -23.08
N ALA A 7 13.82 2.08 -22.12
CA ALA A 7 14.04 1.09 -21.06
C ALA A 7 12.74 0.65 -20.39
N THR A 8 12.78 -0.47 -19.70
CA THR A 8 11.71 -0.97 -18.83
C THR A 8 12.25 -1.23 -17.43
N LYS A 9 11.37 -1.30 -16.45
CA LYS A 9 11.70 -1.57 -15.02
C LYS A 9 12.65 -0.52 -14.43
N LYS A 10 12.56 0.72 -14.91
CA LYS A 10 13.36 1.82 -14.32
C LYS A 10 12.92 2.10 -12.89
N SER A 11 13.88 2.10 -11.98
CA SER A 11 13.72 2.38 -10.55
C SER A 11 14.90 3.20 -10.05
N GLU A 12 14.83 3.64 -8.79
CA GLU A 12 15.90 4.42 -8.12
C GLU A 12 16.19 5.76 -8.80
N LEU A 13 15.15 6.34 -9.39
CA LEU A 13 15.23 7.63 -10.06
C LEU A 13 14.98 8.80 -9.10
N GLY A 14 14.48 8.52 -7.89
CA GLY A 14 14.11 9.54 -6.91
C GLY A 14 12.95 10.45 -7.36
N VAL A 15 12.10 9.95 -8.26
CA VAL A 15 10.95 10.71 -8.78
C VAL A 15 9.80 10.72 -7.76
N LEU A 16 9.73 9.70 -6.92
CA LEU A 16 8.70 9.54 -5.90
C LEU A 16 9.36 9.71 -4.52
N GLU A 17 9.21 10.88 -3.91
CA GLU A 17 9.81 11.23 -2.63
C GLU A 17 9.13 10.59 -1.41
N GLN A 18 7.95 9.98 -1.58
CA GLN A 18 7.20 9.40 -0.46
C GLN A 18 7.78 8.05 -0.03
N GLU A 19 7.99 7.89 1.28
CA GLU A 19 8.35 6.62 1.89
C GLU A 19 7.35 5.52 1.50
N GLY A 20 7.85 4.36 1.04
CA GLY A 20 7.01 3.25 0.56
C GLY A 20 6.53 3.37 -0.89
N SER A 21 6.98 4.37 -1.63
CA SER A 21 6.75 4.47 -3.08
C SER A 21 7.55 3.41 -3.83
N TYR A 22 6.95 2.90 -4.90
CA TYR A 22 7.60 1.90 -5.76
C TYR A 22 7.81 2.48 -7.14
N GLU A 23 9.06 2.61 -7.53
CA GLU A 23 9.42 3.00 -8.87
C GLU A 23 9.59 1.77 -9.76
N ASN A 24 8.84 1.71 -10.83
CA ASN A 24 8.94 0.70 -11.89
C ASN A 24 8.37 1.32 -13.17
N PHE A 25 9.17 2.12 -13.85
CA PHE A 25 8.71 2.89 -15.00
C PHE A 25 9.13 2.26 -16.33
N ILE A 26 8.30 2.52 -17.34
CA ILE A 26 8.69 2.48 -18.75
C ILE A 26 9.33 3.81 -19.05
N GLN A 27 10.54 3.81 -19.61
CA GLN A 27 11.20 5.00 -20.12
C GLN A 27 10.99 5.09 -21.64
N THR A 28 10.66 6.29 -22.13
CA THR A 28 10.50 6.59 -23.55
C THR A 28 11.18 7.92 -23.90
N ASP A 29 11.64 8.04 -25.13
CA ASP A 29 12.11 9.30 -25.71
C ASP A 29 11.00 10.10 -26.40
N ALA A 30 9.79 9.54 -26.49
CA ALA A 30 8.62 10.30 -26.92
C ALA A 30 8.44 11.53 -26.02
N ALA A 31 8.30 12.71 -26.59
CA ALA A 31 8.24 13.96 -25.83
C ALA A 31 7.02 13.99 -24.90
N ILE A 32 7.26 13.90 -23.61
CA ILE A 32 6.30 14.08 -22.52
C ILE A 32 6.49 15.48 -21.96
N ASN A 33 5.42 16.26 -21.89
CA ASN A 33 5.40 17.61 -21.34
C ASN A 33 4.20 17.79 -20.41
N ARG A 34 4.13 18.93 -19.73
CA ARG A 34 2.96 19.29 -18.90
C ARG A 34 1.68 19.20 -19.73
N GLY A 35 0.66 18.54 -19.22
CA GLY A 35 -0.60 18.23 -19.89
C GLY A 35 -0.68 16.80 -20.43
N ASN A 36 0.43 16.10 -20.64
CA ASN A 36 0.44 14.71 -21.07
C ASN A 36 0.33 13.71 -19.89
N SER A 37 0.60 14.14 -18.66
CA SER A 37 0.49 13.30 -17.45
C SER A 37 -0.93 12.81 -17.25
N GLY A 38 -1.08 11.51 -16.96
CA GLY A 38 -2.37 10.81 -16.91
C GLY A 38 -2.87 10.34 -18.28
N GLY A 39 -2.27 10.80 -19.39
CA GLY A 39 -2.58 10.33 -20.73
C GLY A 39 -1.95 8.97 -21.04
N PRO A 40 -2.45 8.26 -22.08
CA PRO A 40 -1.97 6.94 -22.45
C PRO A 40 -0.63 6.97 -23.15
N LEU A 41 0.23 5.99 -22.85
CA LEU A 41 1.33 5.57 -23.70
C LEU A 41 0.84 4.37 -24.52
N LEU A 42 0.80 4.51 -25.84
CA LEU A 42 0.28 3.51 -26.77
C LEU A 42 1.41 2.91 -27.60
N ASP A 43 1.28 1.63 -27.96
CA ASP A 43 2.16 1.03 -28.97
C ASP A 43 1.70 1.37 -30.40
N ALA A 44 2.48 0.95 -31.40
CA ALA A 44 2.18 1.20 -32.83
C ALA A 44 0.87 0.54 -33.30
N ARG A 45 0.25 -0.34 -32.51
CA ARG A 45 -1.04 -0.99 -32.78
C ARG A 45 -2.19 -0.32 -32.04
N GLY A 46 -1.94 0.80 -31.35
CA GLY A 46 -2.93 1.50 -30.52
C GLY A 46 -3.25 0.83 -29.18
N ARG A 47 -2.46 -0.14 -28.73
CA ARG A 47 -2.67 -0.80 -27.45
C ARG A 47 -2.04 0.01 -26.33
N LEU A 48 -2.76 0.16 -25.21
CA LEU A 48 -2.26 0.81 -23.99
C LEU A 48 -1.13 -0.03 -23.38
N ILE A 49 0.06 0.57 -23.26
CA ILE A 49 1.24 -0.04 -22.61
C ILE A 49 1.62 0.65 -21.31
N GLY A 50 1.19 1.89 -21.09
CA GLY A 50 1.44 2.62 -19.85
C GLY A 50 0.63 3.90 -19.74
N ILE A 51 0.75 4.56 -18.58
CA ILE A 51 0.19 5.89 -18.30
C ILE A 51 1.35 6.86 -18.04
N ASN A 52 1.42 7.93 -18.82
CA ASN A 52 2.44 8.97 -18.68
C ASN A 52 2.36 9.60 -17.29
N THR A 53 3.49 9.76 -16.62
CA THR A 53 3.49 10.27 -15.25
C THR A 53 4.48 11.40 -15.01
N ALA A 54 5.71 11.26 -15.40
CA ALA A 54 6.78 12.20 -15.10
C ALA A 54 7.79 12.32 -16.24
N ILE A 55 8.66 13.30 -16.11
CA ILE A 55 9.87 13.45 -16.93
C ILE A 55 11.08 13.64 -16.02
N ILE A 56 12.25 13.21 -16.46
CA ILE A 56 13.50 13.62 -15.85
C ILE A 56 14.01 14.83 -16.63
N SER A 57 13.96 16.00 -16.00
CA SER A 57 14.31 17.27 -16.64
C SER A 57 14.78 18.31 -15.65
N GLN A 58 15.82 19.03 -15.99
CA GLN A 58 16.31 20.18 -15.20
C GLN A 58 15.53 21.46 -15.51
N THR A 59 14.92 21.55 -16.69
CA THR A 59 14.21 22.74 -17.18
C THR A 59 12.71 22.66 -17.08
N GLY A 60 12.16 21.47 -16.75
CA GLY A 60 10.73 21.19 -16.74
C GLY A 60 10.12 20.93 -18.13
N ALA A 61 10.93 20.99 -19.20
CA ALA A 61 10.54 20.56 -20.55
C ALA A 61 11.11 19.17 -20.87
N SER A 62 10.55 18.48 -21.86
CA SER A 62 11.02 17.18 -22.29
C SER A 62 12.47 17.27 -22.80
N MET A 63 13.34 16.45 -22.22
CA MET A 63 14.74 16.26 -22.62
C MET A 63 14.95 14.84 -23.20
N GLY A 64 13.90 14.19 -23.72
CA GLY A 64 13.97 12.84 -24.25
C GLY A 64 13.95 11.73 -23.18
N ILE A 65 13.59 12.05 -21.94
CA ILE A 65 13.44 11.08 -20.86
C ILE A 65 12.04 11.23 -20.26
N GLY A 66 11.09 10.55 -20.87
CA GLY A 66 9.72 10.43 -20.37
C GLY A 66 9.54 9.13 -19.59
N LEU A 67 8.72 9.19 -18.55
CA LEU A 67 8.42 8.06 -17.67
C LEU A 67 6.92 7.76 -17.69
N ALA A 68 6.57 6.47 -17.83
CA ALA A 68 5.20 6.00 -17.77
C ALA A 68 5.06 4.82 -16.80
N ILE A 69 3.94 4.75 -16.11
CA ILE A 69 3.56 3.61 -15.27
C ILE A 69 3.10 2.47 -16.17
N PRO A 70 3.67 1.26 -16.08
CA PRO A 70 3.27 0.12 -16.90
C PRO A 70 1.79 -0.25 -16.72
N VAL A 71 1.12 -0.65 -17.81
CA VAL A 71 -0.32 -0.95 -17.81
C VAL A 71 -0.72 -2.09 -16.87
N ASN A 72 0.16 -3.07 -16.65
CA ASN A 72 -0.09 -4.16 -15.69
C ASN A 72 -0.21 -3.64 -14.25
N MET A 73 0.56 -2.62 -13.88
CA MET A 73 0.42 -1.92 -12.60
C MET A 73 -0.91 -1.17 -12.51
N VAL A 74 -1.23 -0.43 -13.57
CA VAL A 74 -2.48 0.35 -13.66
C VAL A 74 -3.70 -0.58 -13.52
N LYS A 75 -3.71 -1.71 -14.23
CA LYS A 75 -4.79 -2.71 -14.15
C LYS A 75 -5.00 -3.20 -12.72
N LYS A 76 -3.92 -3.58 -12.03
CA LYS A 76 -4.01 -4.07 -10.66
C LYS A 76 -4.59 -3.01 -9.71
N VAL A 77 -4.07 -1.78 -9.78
CA VAL A 77 -4.56 -0.66 -8.95
C VAL A 77 -6.03 -0.39 -9.24
N LEU A 78 -6.42 -0.37 -10.51
CA LEU A 78 -7.81 -0.15 -10.91
C LEU A 78 -8.74 -1.24 -10.37
N THR A 79 -8.35 -2.52 -10.50
CA THR A 79 -9.10 -3.66 -9.95
C THR A 79 -9.26 -3.54 -8.44
N ASP A 80 -8.17 -3.24 -7.72
CA ASP A 80 -8.22 -3.09 -6.25
C ASP A 80 -9.15 -1.94 -5.83
N ILE A 81 -9.14 -0.80 -6.55
CA ILE A 81 -10.01 0.35 -6.24
C ILE A 81 -11.47 0.02 -6.55
N VAL A 82 -11.75 -0.54 -7.73
CA VAL A 82 -13.14 -0.79 -8.18
C VAL A 82 -13.81 -1.91 -7.39
N GLU A 83 -13.09 -3.02 -7.17
CA GLU A 83 -13.66 -4.20 -6.52
C GLU A 83 -13.58 -4.17 -4.98
N ARG A 84 -12.62 -3.42 -4.41
CA ARG A 84 -12.30 -3.48 -2.98
C ARG A 84 -12.28 -2.13 -2.28
N GLY A 85 -12.56 -1.05 -3.02
CA GLY A 85 -12.61 0.32 -2.48
C GLY A 85 -11.24 0.91 -2.13
N GLY A 86 -10.13 0.22 -2.41
CA GLY A 86 -8.79 0.71 -2.10
C GLY A 86 -7.67 -0.25 -2.44
N ILE A 87 -6.45 0.26 -2.53
CA ILE A 87 -5.27 -0.52 -2.90
C ILE A 87 -4.86 -1.42 -1.73
N ARG A 88 -4.75 -2.72 -1.99
CA ARG A 88 -4.31 -3.73 -1.00
C ARG A 88 -2.94 -4.26 -1.39
N ARG A 89 -1.93 -3.96 -0.60
CA ARG A 89 -0.54 -4.38 -0.83
C ARG A 89 -0.14 -5.48 0.14
N GLY A 90 0.55 -6.50 -0.36
CA GLY A 90 1.19 -7.50 0.48
C GLY A 90 2.33 -6.87 1.29
N PHE A 91 2.50 -7.34 2.52
CA PHE A 91 3.52 -6.89 3.45
C PHE A 91 4.24 -8.09 4.06
N LEU A 92 5.57 -8.06 4.01
CA LEU A 92 6.41 -9.13 4.55
C LEU A 92 6.80 -8.88 6.01
N GLY A 93 7.03 -7.63 6.39
CA GLY A 93 7.44 -7.26 7.74
C GLY A 93 8.95 -7.33 7.97
N VAL A 94 9.73 -6.87 7.00
CA VAL A 94 11.19 -6.77 7.10
C VAL A 94 11.71 -5.38 6.77
N GLU A 95 12.77 -4.96 7.47
CA GLU A 95 13.61 -3.85 7.05
C GLU A 95 14.72 -4.40 6.16
N LEU A 96 14.85 -3.84 4.95
CA LEU A 96 15.82 -4.31 3.95
C LEU A 96 16.99 -3.33 3.82
N ALA A 97 18.19 -3.88 3.64
CA ALA A 97 19.41 -3.15 3.29
C ALA A 97 19.94 -3.64 1.94
N SER A 98 20.70 -2.78 1.24
CA SER A 98 21.40 -3.18 0.02
C SER A 98 22.52 -4.16 0.35
N SER A 99 22.70 -5.16 -0.51
CA SER A 99 23.88 -6.02 -0.45
C SER A 99 25.12 -5.25 -0.90
N ASN A 100 26.26 -5.50 -0.28
CA ASN A 100 27.52 -4.86 -0.63
C ASN A 100 28.00 -5.19 -2.06
N ASP A 101 27.56 -6.34 -2.59
CA ASP A 101 27.86 -6.80 -3.95
C ASP A 101 26.78 -6.39 -4.97
N GLY A 102 25.78 -5.59 -4.56
CA GLY A 102 24.69 -5.13 -5.41
C GLY A 102 23.72 -6.22 -5.83
N SER A 103 23.77 -7.43 -5.23
CA SER A 103 22.91 -8.56 -5.58
C SER A 103 21.89 -8.88 -4.48
N GLY A 104 20.62 -8.58 -4.73
CA GLY A 104 19.50 -8.88 -3.83
C GLY A 104 19.31 -7.87 -2.70
N ALA A 105 18.37 -8.17 -1.80
CA ALA A 105 18.05 -7.38 -0.63
C ALA A 105 18.34 -8.18 0.64
N ILE A 106 19.08 -7.59 1.58
CA ILE A 106 19.43 -8.24 2.85
C ILE A 106 18.40 -7.84 3.90
N VAL A 107 17.86 -8.82 4.61
CA VAL A 107 17.01 -8.63 5.79
C VAL A 107 17.86 -8.09 6.93
N LYS A 108 17.60 -6.84 7.34
CA LYS A 108 18.29 -6.18 8.46
C LYS A 108 17.59 -6.40 9.79
N LYS A 109 16.26 -6.25 9.76
CA LYS A 109 15.38 -6.47 10.92
C LYS A 109 14.09 -7.13 10.48
N ILE A 110 13.47 -7.81 11.40
CA ILE A 110 12.16 -8.45 11.25
C ILE A 110 11.22 -7.79 12.23
N VAL A 111 10.04 -7.43 11.74
CA VAL A 111 8.97 -6.90 12.59
C VAL A 111 8.38 -8.09 13.37
N PRO A 112 8.32 -8.03 14.71
CA PRO A 112 7.72 -9.09 15.51
C PRO A 112 6.29 -9.41 15.05
N ASP A 113 5.91 -10.68 15.11
CA ASP A 113 4.61 -11.23 14.69
C ASP A 113 4.24 -10.98 13.22
N SER A 114 5.16 -10.51 12.38
CA SER A 114 4.93 -10.30 10.94
C SER A 114 4.91 -11.61 10.14
N ALA A 115 4.52 -11.51 8.87
CA ALA A 115 4.58 -12.62 7.92
C ALA A 115 5.99 -13.23 7.83
N ALA A 116 7.03 -12.39 7.88
CA ALA A 116 8.43 -12.85 7.88
C ALA A 116 8.80 -13.59 9.17
N ASP A 117 8.39 -13.07 10.32
CA ASP A 117 8.66 -13.69 11.63
C ASP A 117 8.01 -15.09 11.70
N VAL A 118 6.73 -15.17 11.37
CA VAL A 118 5.98 -16.44 11.33
C VAL A 118 6.59 -17.44 10.33
N ALA A 119 7.13 -16.95 9.21
CA ALA A 119 7.74 -17.79 8.18
C ALA A 119 9.18 -18.18 8.49
N GLY A 120 9.77 -17.69 9.59
CA GLY A 120 11.12 -18.06 10.01
C GLY A 120 12.24 -17.36 9.23
N PHE A 121 12.03 -16.12 8.79
CA PHE A 121 13.13 -15.28 8.31
C PHE A 121 14.10 -14.96 9.44
N GLU A 122 15.35 -14.72 9.09
CA GLU A 122 16.40 -14.32 10.02
C GLU A 122 17.14 -13.07 9.51
N PRO A 123 17.69 -12.25 10.42
CA PRO A 123 18.62 -11.19 10.02
C PRO A 123 19.77 -11.78 9.20
N ASN A 124 20.19 -11.06 8.15
CA ASN A 124 21.16 -11.43 7.13
C ASN A 124 20.66 -12.43 6.08
N ASP A 125 19.40 -12.82 6.07
CA ASP A 125 18.83 -13.49 4.91
C ASP A 125 18.92 -12.60 3.70
N ARG A 126 19.46 -13.08 2.59
CA ARG A 126 19.49 -12.36 1.32
C ARG A 126 18.37 -12.88 0.43
N ILE A 127 17.36 -12.04 0.19
CA ILE A 127 16.25 -12.36 -0.70
C ILE A 127 16.74 -12.29 -2.15
N ILE A 128 16.57 -13.39 -2.89
CA ILE A 128 17.00 -13.53 -4.29
C ILE A 128 15.84 -13.81 -5.25
N LYS A 129 14.69 -14.25 -4.71
CA LYS A 129 13.49 -14.49 -5.52
C LYS A 129 12.24 -14.38 -4.67
N VAL A 130 11.21 -13.75 -5.21
CA VAL A 130 9.88 -13.61 -4.60
C VAL A 130 8.88 -14.22 -5.57
N ASP A 131 8.21 -15.30 -5.18
CA ASP A 131 7.37 -16.13 -6.04
C ASP A 131 8.13 -16.56 -7.32
N SER A 132 7.63 -16.19 -8.49
CA SER A 132 8.28 -16.49 -9.79
C SER A 132 9.34 -15.47 -10.21
N GLN A 133 9.47 -14.31 -9.53
CA GLN A 133 10.32 -13.19 -9.91
C GLN A 133 11.68 -13.22 -9.22
N LYS A 134 12.78 -13.27 -9.98
CA LYS A 134 14.12 -12.98 -9.46
C LYS A 134 14.20 -11.51 -9.04
N VAL A 135 14.85 -11.26 -7.91
CA VAL A 135 15.06 -9.92 -7.37
C VAL A 135 16.54 -9.72 -7.03
N ASP A 136 17.07 -8.58 -7.44
CA ASP A 136 18.48 -8.20 -7.27
C ASP A 136 18.65 -6.89 -6.51
N SER A 137 17.55 -6.25 -6.11
CA SER A 137 17.56 -5.00 -5.36
C SER A 137 16.42 -4.93 -4.33
N ILE A 138 16.54 -3.97 -3.39
CA ILE A 138 15.50 -3.66 -2.41
C ILE A 138 14.19 -3.30 -3.12
N ASN A 139 14.26 -2.46 -4.15
CA ASN A 139 13.08 -1.97 -4.86
C ASN A 139 12.36 -3.09 -5.60
N GLN A 140 13.08 -3.99 -6.26
CA GLN A 140 12.49 -5.17 -6.89
C GLN A 140 11.86 -6.12 -5.88
N SER A 141 12.52 -6.34 -4.73
CA SER A 141 12.00 -7.18 -3.65
C SER A 141 10.70 -6.60 -3.07
N ARG A 142 10.71 -5.31 -2.72
CA ARG A 142 9.52 -4.60 -2.22
C ARG A 142 8.40 -4.61 -3.25
N TRP A 143 8.75 -4.35 -4.52
CA TRP A 143 7.79 -4.37 -5.61
C TRP A 143 7.11 -5.74 -5.74
N ALA A 144 7.88 -6.82 -5.85
CA ALA A 144 7.36 -8.18 -6.01
C ALA A 144 6.43 -8.56 -4.84
N ILE A 145 6.81 -8.22 -3.60
CA ILE A 145 5.99 -8.45 -2.41
C ILE A 145 4.68 -7.64 -2.48
N SER A 146 4.76 -6.37 -2.82
CA SER A 146 3.59 -5.46 -2.86
C SER A 146 2.57 -5.82 -3.94
N GLN A 147 3.00 -6.49 -5.00
CA GLN A 147 2.13 -6.96 -6.08
C GLN A 147 1.29 -8.18 -5.67
N THR A 148 1.71 -8.89 -4.66
CA THR A 148 0.98 -10.06 -4.16
C THR A 148 -0.15 -9.64 -3.23
N ALA A 149 -1.33 -10.22 -3.42
CA ALA A 149 -2.47 -9.91 -2.55
C ALA A 149 -2.21 -10.36 -1.11
N PRO A 150 -2.61 -9.57 -0.09
CA PRO A 150 -2.56 -10.01 1.30
C PRO A 150 -3.32 -11.32 1.50
N GLY A 151 -2.83 -12.18 2.39
CA GLY A 151 -3.36 -13.52 2.64
C GLY A 151 -2.90 -14.58 1.63
N THR A 152 -2.17 -14.20 0.58
CA THR A 152 -1.62 -15.16 -0.38
C THR A 152 -0.33 -15.78 0.17
N LYS A 153 -0.24 -17.11 0.11
CA LYS A 153 0.98 -17.86 0.45
C LYS A 153 1.89 -17.99 -0.78
N ILE A 154 3.12 -17.48 -0.67
CA ILE A 154 4.12 -17.50 -1.75
C ILE A 154 5.45 -18.08 -1.30
N PRO A 155 6.23 -18.71 -2.19
CA PRO A 155 7.61 -19.06 -1.93
C PRO A 155 8.52 -17.84 -2.05
N ILE A 156 9.41 -17.64 -1.08
CA ILE A 156 10.49 -16.66 -1.15
C ILE A 156 11.81 -17.41 -1.00
N GLU A 157 12.69 -17.28 -2.00
CA GLU A 157 14.02 -17.89 -1.95
C GLU A 157 15.01 -16.90 -1.32
N VAL A 158 15.74 -17.40 -0.33
CA VAL A 158 16.77 -16.63 0.36
C VAL A 158 18.11 -17.38 0.35
N ILE A 159 19.20 -16.65 0.52
CA ILE A 159 20.51 -17.21 0.85
C ILE A 159 20.78 -16.92 2.32
N ARG A 160 20.90 -17.97 3.13
CA ARG A 160 21.23 -17.94 4.56
C ARG A 160 22.52 -18.73 4.77
N SER A 161 23.56 -18.07 5.30
CA SER A 161 24.88 -18.70 5.53
C SER A 161 25.43 -19.44 4.30
N GLY A 162 25.28 -18.83 3.10
CA GLY A 162 25.73 -19.39 1.84
C GLY A 162 24.85 -20.50 1.24
N LYS A 163 23.80 -20.92 1.94
CA LYS A 163 22.85 -21.95 1.47
C LYS A 163 21.56 -21.33 0.96
N LYS A 164 21.06 -21.87 -0.14
CA LYS A 164 19.76 -21.47 -0.69
C LYS A 164 18.62 -22.17 0.06
N LEU A 165 17.67 -21.39 0.57
CA LEU A 165 16.48 -21.85 1.28
C LEU A 165 15.24 -21.29 0.60
N THR A 166 14.12 -22.02 0.69
CA THR A 166 12.81 -21.52 0.27
C THR A 166 11.92 -21.43 1.49
N LEU A 167 11.47 -20.23 1.81
CA LEU A 167 10.52 -19.96 2.88
C LEU A 167 9.13 -19.72 2.28
N PHE A 168 8.11 -20.37 2.83
CA PHE A 168 6.72 -20.19 2.41
C PHE A 168 6.06 -19.18 3.32
N VAL A 169 5.64 -18.06 2.75
CA VAL A 169 5.15 -16.88 3.49
C VAL A 169 3.73 -16.55 3.10
N THR A 170 2.84 -16.43 4.06
CA THR A 170 1.52 -15.83 3.86
C THR A 170 1.63 -14.33 4.14
N LEU A 171 1.54 -13.50 3.09
CA LEU A 171 1.74 -12.06 3.22
C LEU A 171 0.65 -11.39 4.05
N ASP A 172 1.05 -10.47 4.93
CA ASP A 172 0.13 -9.60 5.65
C ASP A 172 -0.42 -8.50 4.73
N LEU A 173 -1.44 -7.78 5.17
CA LEU A 173 -1.86 -6.51 4.56
C LEU A 173 -0.86 -5.42 5.00
N MET A 174 -0.31 -4.66 4.05
CA MET A 174 0.57 -3.54 4.37
C MET A 174 -0.14 -2.56 5.32
N GLY A 175 0.52 -2.27 6.44
CA GLY A 175 -0.03 -1.42 7.50
C GLY A 175 -0.95 -2.12 8.49
N SER A 176 -1.19 -3.45 8.41
CA SER A 176 -2.11 -4.13 9.33
C SER A 176 -1.53 -4.39 10.74
N LYS A 177 -0.22 -4.48 10.88
CA LYS A 177 0.41 -4.88 12.16
C LYS A 177 1.09 -3.76 12.97
N ASN A 178 1.30 -2.57 12.40
CA ASN A 178 1.72 -1.39 13.16
C ASN A 178 0.56 -0.42 13.44
N ARG A 179 -0.65 -0.86 13.23
CA ARG A 179 -1.84 -0.02 13.40
C ARG A 179 -2.39 -0.22 14.79
N ILE A 180 -2.33 0.81 15.58
CA ILE A 180 -3.11 0.86 16.82
C ILE A 180 -4.57 0.85 16.36
N SER A 181 -5.24 -0.29 16.48
CA SER A 181 -6.67 -0.42 16.22
C SER A 181 -7.45 -0.24 17.52
N ILE A 182 -8.75 0.01 17.42
CA ILE A 182 -9.63 -0.06 18.58
C ILE A 182 -9.90 -1.56 18.81
N PRO A 183 -9.32 -2.19 19.87
CA PRO A 183 -9.46 -3.62 20.08
C PRO A 183 -10.93 -4.03 20.19
N GLY A 184 -11.32 -5.03 19.42
CA GLY A 184 -12.70 -5.54 19.40
C GLY A 184 -13.67 -4.71 18.55
N VAL A 185 -13.20 -3.73 17.77
CA VAL A 185 -14.03 -2.94 16.83
C VAL A 185 -13.64 -3.26 15.40
N SER A 186 -14.62 -3.64 14.59
CA SER A 186 -14.47 -3.80 13.15
C SER A 186 -15.03 -2.58 12.43
N LEU A 187 -14.23 -2.00 11.54
CA LEU A 187 -14.54 -0.76 10.81
C LEU A 187 -14.68 -1.02 9.32
N GLU A 188 -15.60 -0.30 8.67
CA GLU A 188 -15.72 -0.25 7.21
C GLU A 188 -15.86 1.18 6.70
N PRO A 189 -15.47 1.45 5.43
CA PRO A 189 -15.81 2.71 4.78
C PRO A 189 -17.32 2.92 4.69
N LEU A 190 -17.78 4.16 4.62
CA LEU A 190 -19.19 4.51 4.39
C LEU A 190 -19.59 4.23 2.93
N THR A 191 -20.00 3.00 2.66
CA THR A 191 -20.59 2.59 1.38
C THR A 191 -22.07 2.93 1.33
N GLN A 192 -22.69 2.88 0.13
CA GLN A 192 -24.12 3.04 -0.03
C GLN A 192 -24.91 1.97 0.74
N GLU A 193 -24.41 0.74 0.77
CA GLU A 193 -24.98 -0.38 1.52
C GLU A 193 -25.00 -0.12 3.03
N ASN A 194 -23.85 0.28 3.61
CA ASN A 194 -23.74 0.61 5.03
C ASN A 194 -24.62 1.80 5.42
N ARG A 195 -24.74 2.79 4.55
CA ARG A 195 -25.64 3.93 4.77
C ARG A 195 -27.10 3.51 4.85
N LEU A 196 -27.54 2.64 3.97
CA LEU A 196 -28.91 2.09 3.99
C LEU A 196 -29.12 1.21 5.22
N LYS A 197 -28.22 0.28 5.50
CA LYS A 197 -28.30 -0.65 6.63
C LYS A 197 -28.43 0.06 7.98
N PHE A 198 -27.64 1.12 8.19
CA PHE A 198 -27.59 1.85 9.47
C PHE A 198 -28.31 3.19 9.46
N GLN A 199 -29.03 3.51 8.39
CA GLN A 199 -29.77 4.76 8.20
C GLN A 199 -28.89 6.01 8.38
N ILE A 200 -27.66 5.98 7.81
CA ILE A 200 -26.68 7.05 7.92
C ILE A 200 -26.93 8.10 6.83
N PRO A 201 -27.12 9.39 7.16
CA PRO A 201 -27.32 10.45 6.18
C PRO A 201 -26.17 10.55 5.18
N SER A 202 -26.48 10.94 3.94
CA SER A 202 -25.47 11.12 2.89
C SER A 202 -24.43 12.20 3.23
N THR A 203 -24.81 13.18 4.06
CA THR A 203 -23.94 14.27 4.53
C THR A 203 -22.95 13.84 5.61
N THR A 204 -23.18 12.72 6.31
CA THR A 204 -22.26 12.21 7.33
C THR A 204 -21.01 11.66 6.67
N LYS A 205 -19.84 12.11 7.13
CA LYS A 205 -18.52 11.60 6.71
C LYS A 205 -17.92 10.78 7.84
N GLY A 206 -16.98 9.88 7.51
CA GLY A 206 -16.30 9.07 8.52
C GLY A 206 -16.21 7.59 8.16
N VAL A 207 -15.96 6.76 9.17
CA VAL A 207 -15.82 5.30 9.08
C VAL A 207 -16.84 4.64 9.99
N VAL A 208 -17.56 3.63 9.51
CA VAL A 208 -18.65 3.00 10.26
C VAL A 208 -18.17 1.77 11.02
N VAL A 209 -18.65 1.61 12.24
CA VAL A 209 -18.50 0.40 13.06
C VAL A 209 -19.52 -0.64 12.58
N ILE A 210 -19.00 -1.79 12.12
CA ILE A 210 -19.85 -2.91 11.65
C ILE A 210 -19.96 -4.04 12.67
N ASN A 211 -19.02 -4.11 13.61
CA ASN A 211 -19.05 -5.05 14.73
C ASN A 211 -18.23 -4.51 15.90
N SER A 212 -18.65 -4.82 17.12
CA SER A 212 -17.88 -4.52 18.32
C SER A 212 -18.05 -5.58 19.40
N THR A 213 -16.95 -5.94 20.07
CA THR A 213 -16.92 -7.00 21.09
C THR A 213 -16.17 -6.56 22.35
N GLY A 214 -16.54 -7.14 23.49
CA GLY A 214 -15.82 -6.94 24.75
C GLY A 214 -15.89 -5.51 25.29
N LYS A 215 -14.77 -4.97 25.75
CA LYS A 215 -14.69 -3.61 26.32
C LYS A 215 -15.03 -2.48 25.35
N ALA A 216 -15.12 -2.79 24.07
CA ALA A 216 -15.42 -1.84 23.01
C ALA A 216 -16.92 -1.67 22.72
N GLU A 217 -17.82 -2.23 23.56
CA GLU A 217 -19.29 -2.10 23.41
C GLU A 217 -19.78 -0.64 23.35
N THR A 218 -18.94 0.31 23.77
CA THR A 218 -19.21 1.76 23.59
C THR A 218 -19.33 2.13 22.10
N PHE A 219 -18.65 1.41 21.22
CA PHE A 219 -18.73 1.56 19.77
C PHE A 219 -19.76 0.57 19.21
N LYS A 220 -21.04 0.88 19.37
CA LYS A 220 -22.13 0.04 18.83
C LYS A 220 -22.08 -0.01 17.31
N GLU A 221 -22.63 -1.09 16.73
CA GLU A 221 -22.82 -1.18 15.28
C GLU A 221 -23.63 0.02 14.75
N GLY A 222 -23.22 0.57 13.61
CA GLY A 222 -23.78 1.77 13.01
C GLY A 222 -23.27 3.09 13.60
N VAL A 223 -22.38 3.06 14.59
CA VAL A 223 -21.63 4.26 15.01
C VAL A 223 -20.69 4.67 13.87
N VAL A 224 -20.70 5.95 13.49
CA VAL A 224 -19.74 6.51 12.53
C VAL A 224 -18.71 7.31 13.30
N ILE A 225 -17.45 6.96 13.17
CA ILE A 225 -16.31 7.73 13.68
C ILE A 225 -16.05 8.85 12.69
N VAL A 226 -16.18 10.09 13.14
CA VAL A 226 -16.05 11.31 12.31
C VAL A 226 -14.71 12.00 12.56
N GLU A 227 -14.30 12.06 13.85
CA GLU A 227 -13.00 12.63 14.24
C GLU A 227 -12.36 11.81 15.34
N ILE A 228 -11.03 11.79 15.36
CA ILE A 228 -10.21 11.21 16.43
C ILE A 228 -9.19 12.27 16.85
N ASN A 229 -9.16 12.60 18.15
CA ASN A 229 -8.24 13.58 18.73
C ASN A 229 -8.28 14.97 18.07
N GLY A 230 -9.41 15.33 17.44
CA GLY A 230 -9.61 16.62 16.75
C GLY A 230 -9.29 16.58 15.25
N PHE A 231 -8.89 15.45 14.71
CA PHE A 231 -8.63 15.25 13.28
C PHE A 231 -9.80 14.50 12.63
N GLN A 232 -10.33 15.03 11.52
CA GLN A 232 -11.35 14.34 10.74
C GLN A 232 -10.78 13.06 10.12
N VAL A 233 -11.59 11.99 10.09
CA VAL A 233 -11.23 10.71 9.50
C VAL A 233 -12.30 10.28 8.50
N ASN A 234 -11.90 9.87 7.30
CA ASN A 234 -12.79 9.43 6.22
C ASN A 234 -12.42 8.04 5.68
N SER A 235 -11.30 7.49 6.16
CA SER A 235 -10.79 6.17 5.80
C SER A 235 -10.32 5.41 7.04
N ILE A 236 -10.27 4.09 6.94
CA ILE A 236 -9.71 3.23 8.01
C ILE A 236 -8.26 3.60 8.27
N GLN A 237 -7.50 3.93 7.23
CA GLN A 237 -6.11 4.34 7.35
C GLN A 237 -5.98 5.61 8.21
N GLU A 238 -6.79 6.63 7.97
CA GLU A 238 -6.79 7.86 8.78
C GLU A 238 -7.20 7.59 10.24
N VAL A 239 -8.14 6.67 10.48
CA VAL A 239 -8.48 6.22 11.85
C VAL A 239 -7.26 5.66 12.56
N GLU A 240 -6.50 4.79 11.89
CA GLU A 240 -5.32 4.13 12.45
C GLU A 240 -4.15 5.10 12.67
N GLU A 241 -3.99 6.09 11.80
CA GLU A 241 -2.97 7.14 11.93
C GLU A 241 -3.24 8.08 13.13
N GLN A 242 -4.52 8.31 13.46
CA GLN A 242 -4.91 9.23 14.52
C GLN A 242 -5.08 8.57 15.90
N ILE A 243 -5.20 7.24 15.97
CA ILE A 243 -5.27 6.50 17.23
C ILE A 243 -3.89 6.44 17.88
N LYS A 244 -3.83 6.67 19.19
CA LYS A 244 -2.62 6.57 20.02
C LYS A 244 -2.85 5.59 21.16
N SER A 245 -1.79 4.97 21.67
CA SER A 245 -1.87 4.27 22.95
C SER A 245 -2.31 5.23 24.05
N GLY A 246 -3.19 4.81 24.94
CA GLY A 246 -3.79 5.65 25.97
C GLY A 246 -5.19 6.16 25.65
N ILE A 247 -5.58 7.29 26.22
CA ILE A 247 -6.93 7.83 26.06
C ILE A 247 -7.02 8.62 24.76
N ASN A 248 -7.95 8.20 23.89
CA ASN A 248 -8.31 8.89 22.66
C ASN A 248 -9.71 9.48 22.79
N ARG A 249 -9.89 10.66 22.20
CA ARG A 249 -11.18 11.35 22.10
C ARG A 249 -11.75 11.11 20.70
N PHE A 250 -12.94 10.51 20.63
CA PHE A 250 -13.67 10.26 19.37
C PHE A 250 -14.86 11.20 19.29
N TYR A 251 -15.04 11.85 18.14
CA TYR A 251 -16.29 12.51 17.78
C TYR A 251 -17.04 11.58 16.85
N VAL A 252 -18.22 11.16 17.27
CA VAL A 252 -18.98 10.10 16.59
C VAL A 252 -20.39 10.53 16.28
N TRP A 253 -20.92 10.05 15.16
CA TRP A 253 -22.34 10.12 14.81
C TRP A 253 -23.01 8.77 15.12
N TYR A 254 -24.20 8.81 15.74
CA TYR A 254 -25.01 7.63 15.98
C TYR A 254 -26.49 8.02 16.13
N ARG A 255 -27.40 7.40 15.36
CA ARG A 255 -28.86 7.64 15.40
C ARG A 255 -29.21 9.12 15.41
N ASN A 256 -28.77 9.87 14.39
CA ASN A 256 -28.98 11.30 14.19
C ASN A 256 -28.41 12.23 15.27
N LYS A 257 -27.48 11.78 16.08
CA LYS A 257 -26.82 12.61 17.10
C LYS A 257 -25.32 12.48 17.01
N TYR A 258 -24.65 13.59 17.18
CA TYR A 258 -23.20 13.64 17.37
C TYR A 258 -22.87 13.68 18.86
N ARG A 259 -21.81 13.01 19.26
CA ARG A 259 -21.32 13.00 20.64
C ARG A 259 -19.83 12.71 20.70
N PHE A 260 -19.21 13.12 21.80
CA PHE A 260 -17.84 12.71 22.13
C PHE A 260 -17.86 11.43 22.95
N LEU A 261 -16.88 10.55 22.65
CA LEU A 261 -16.55 9.38 23.42
C LEU A 261 -15.06 9.46 23.79
N ALA A 262 -14.72 9.06 25.01
CA ALA A 262 -13.33 8.82 25.41
C ALA A 262 -13.13 7.32 25.53
N TYR A 263 -12.10 6.78 24.89
CA TYR A 263 -11.79 5.36 24.93
C TYR A 263 -10.29 5.15 25.08
N ARG A 264 -9.89 4.25 26.00
CA ARG A 264 -8.50 3.90 26.22
C ARG A 264 -8.13 2.75 25.31
N VAL A 265 -7.23 3.01 24.38
CA VAL A 265 -6.57 2.01 23.54
C VAL A 265 -5.32 1.52 24.27
N PRO A 266 -5.08 0.22 24.38
CA PRO A 266 -3.94 -0.36 25.08
C PRO A 266 -2.58 0.15 24.64
#